data_c2506adc18ed7975085b20588225a36a
#
_entry.id   c2506adc18ed7975085b20588225a36a
#
_cell.length_a   1.000
_cell.length_b   1.000
_cell.length_c   1.000
_cell.angle_alpha   90.00
_cell.angle_beta   90.00
_cell.angle_gamma   90.00
#
_symmetry.space_group_name_H-M   'P 1'
#
loop_
_entity.id
_entity.type
_entity.pdbx_description
1 polymer ?
#
loop_
_entity_poly.entity_id
_entity_poly.type
_entity_poly.pdbx_seq_one_letter_code
_entity_poly.pdbx_strand_id
1 'polypeptide(L)'
;MPRVSRALAVVLMTALALAGCKKEKTEEPAEPQAFAFTVYPGAQYLAPLTELDKRANTVLHPNEPPPPIAIYDTDAPLDKVADYYVKSYGFGKVAPDATNNLSAAKPPAYYRSGDLQSDVKAIQPLLQKLNVSADISKAQGKYRAVEIESKMNRPRVTLQRPYFDVTRSQVIDRTMILMAP
;
A
#
# COMPACT_ATOMS: atom_id res chain seq x y z
N MET A 1 53.07 3.15 -5.49
CA MET A 1 53.96 3.88 -4.52
C MET A 1 53.40 5.26 -4.30
N PRO A 2 53.41 5.87 -3.16
CA PRO A 2 53.14 5.37 -1.83
C PRO A 2 52.09 6.18 -1.06
N ARG A 3 51.70 5.64 0.03
CA ARG A 3 51.71 6.09 1.46
C ARG A 3 50.51 6.87 1.93
N VAL A 4 49.78 6.27 2.86
CA VAL A 4 49.89 6.22 4.34
C VAL A 4 49.39 7.51 5.02
N SER A 5 48.39 7.46 5.89
CA SER A 5 48.46 7.42 7.36
C SER A 5 47.10 7.77 7.97
N ARG A 6 46.54 6.92 8.79
CA ARG A 6 46.48 6.99 10.28
C ARG A 6 45.84 8.24 10.87
N ALA A 7 44.70 8.09 11.56
CA ALA A 7 44.66 8.42 12.97
C ALA A 7 43.40 7.85 13.63
N LEU A 8 43.67 7.09 14.63
CA LEU A 8 42.85 6.49 15.68
C LEU A 8 42.43 7.58 16.67
N ALA A 9 41.19 7.66 17.09
CA ALA A 9 40.84 8.26 18.37
C ALA A 9 39.66 7.53 18.98
N VAL A 10 40.00 6.70 19.95
CA VAL A 10 39.11 6.07 20.93
C VAL A 10 38.74 7.14 21.95
N VAL A 11 37.46 7.36 22.20
CA VAL A 11 36.99 7.97 23.45
C VAL A 11 35.87 7.08 24.01
N LEU A 12 36.27 6.39 25.06
CA LEU A 12 35.45 5.61 25.98
C LEU A 12 34.84 6.60 26.99
N MET A 13 33.50 6.68 27.05
CA MET A 13 32.85 7.24 28.24
C MET A 13 31.69 6.36 28.67
N THR A 14 31.92 5.68 29.75
CA THR A 14 30.96 5.01 30.63
C THR A 14 30.11 6.05 31.36
N ALA A 15 28.78 5.88 31.35
CA ALA A 15 27.91 6.49 32.36
C ALA A 15 26.66 5.58 32.59
N LEU A 16 26.65 5.08 33.71
CA LEU A 16 25.72 4.52 34.68
C LEU A 16 24.22 4.45 34.30
N ALA A 17 23.72 3.27 34.64
CA ALA A 17 22.32 2.87 34.76
C ALA A 17 21.53 3.77 35.74
N LEU A 18 20.33 4.15 35.32
CA LEU A 18 19.21 4.42 36.19
C LEU A 18 17.99 3.62 35.68
N ALA A 19 17.65 2.58 36.42
CA ALA A 19 16.45 1.82 36.24
C ALA A 19 15.23 2.70 36.54
N GLY A 20 14.51 3.08 35.50
CA GLY A 20 13.19 3.68 35.59
C GLY A 20 12.20 2.79 34.85
N CYS A 21 11.35 2.06 35.60
CA CYS A 21 10.19 1.39 35.04
C CYS A 21 9.28 2.43 34.35
N LYS A 22 9.42 2.61 33.05
CA LYS A 22 8.43 3.27 32.22
C LYS A 22 7.46 2.19 31.72
N LYS A 23 6.18 2.35 32.07
CA LYS A 23 5.06 1.66 31.43
C LYS A 23 5.27 1.77 29.91
N GLU A 24 5.40 0.62 29.26
CA GLU A 24 5.29 0.52 27.82
C GLU A 24 3.92 1.08 27.42
N LYS A 25 3.89 2.29 26.93
CA LYS A 25 2.83 2.73 26.06
C LYS A 25 2.96 1.85 24.82
N THR A 26 1.95 1.05 24.54
CA THR A 26 1.74 0.44 23.24
C THR A 26 1.66 1.60 22.26
N GLU A 27 2.77 1.92 21.62
CA GLU A 27 2.77 2.90 20.54
C GLU A 27 1.95 2.29 19.40
N GLU A 28 0.82 2.89 19.13
CA GLU A 28 0.09 2.68 17.89
C GLU A 28 1.11 2.78 16.74
N PRO A 29 1.13 1.83 15.77
CA PRO A 29 2.10 1.88 14.68
C PRO A 29 2.04 3.25 14.01
N ALA A 30 3.14 4.00 14.08
CA ALA A 30 3.22 5.33 13.49
C ALA A 30 2.83 5.23 12.00
N GLU A 31 1.88 6.05 11.57
CA GLU A 31 1.52 6.17 10.16
C GLU A 31 2.80 6.41 9.34
N PRO A 32 2.95 5.76 8.18
CA PRO A 32 4.14 5.94 7.37
C PRO A 32 4.27 7.41 6.96
N GLN A 33 5.21 8.12 7.56
CA GLN A 33 5.48 9.56 7.29
C GLN A 33 5.95 9.83 5.85
N ALA A 34 6.07 8.79 5.03
CA ALA A 34 6.63 8.87 3.69
C ALA A 34 5.73 9.55 2.65
N PHE A 35 4.45 9.70 2.93
CA PHE A 35 3.50 10.23 1.96
C PHE A 35 2.99 11.60 2.39
N ALA A 36 3.50 12.65 1.75
CA ALA A 36 3.02 14.02 1.94
C ALA A 36 1.68 14.27 1.22
N PHE A 37 0.70 13.37 1.35
CA PHE A 37 -0.60 13.55 0.69
C PHE A 37 -1.78 13.25 1.59
N THR A 38 -2.87 13.89 1.25
CA THR A 38 -4.08 13.84 2.04
C THR A 38 -4.80 12.51 1.82
N VAL A 39 -4.93 11.74 2.88
CA VAL A 39 -5.78 10.55 2.92
C VAL A 39 -7.24 10.96 2.84
N TYR A 40 -8.08 10.12 2.22
CA TYR A 40 -9.53 10.38 2.17
C TYR A 40 -10.10 10.55 3.58
N PRO A 41 -10.89 11.60 3.86
CA PRO A 41 -11.42 11.86 5.20
C PRO A 41 -12.21 10.68 5.77
N GLY A 42 -11.86 10.26 6.97
CA GLY A 42 -12.49 9.11 7.65
C GLY A 42 -12.04 7.74 7.16
N ALA A 43 -11.04 7.65 6.28
CA ALA A 43 -10.43 6.37 5.94
C ALA A 43 -9.61 5.81 7.12
N GLN A 44 -9.66 4.49 7.29
CA GLN A 44 -8.96 3.77 8.35
C GLN A 44 -7.72 3.07 7.79
N TYR A 45 -6.60 3.20 8.46
CA TYR A 45 -5.34 2.55 8.07
C TYR A 45 -5.40 1.04 8.29
N LEU A 46 -5.02 0.26 7.28
CA LEU A 46 -4.99 -1.20 7.29
C LEU A 46 -3.56 -1.70 7.48
N ALA A 47 -3.04 -1.60 8.70
CA ALA A 47 -1.67 -1.99 9.03
C ALA A 47 -1.31 -3.43 8.58
N PRO A 48 -2.13 -4.49 8.82
CA PRO A 48 -1.78 -5.83 8.40
C PRO A 48 -1.60 -6.00 6.89
N LEU A 49 -2.46 -5.36 6.08
CA LEU A 49 -2.35 -5.40 4.62
C LEU A 49 -1.16 -4.57 4.13
N THR A 50 -0.93 -3.41 4.73
CA THR A 50 0.21 -2.55 4.38
C THR A 50 1.54 -3.26 4.65
N GLU A 51 1.70 -3.89 5.80
CA GLU A 51 2.92 -4.62 6.14
C GLU A 51 3.10 -5.88 5.27
N LEU A 52 2.00 -6.55 4.92
CA LEU A 52 2.05 -7.66 3.98
C LEU A 52 2.54 -7.21 2.60
N ASP A 53 2.04 -6.09 2.10
CA ASP A 53 2.42 -5.56 0.79
C ASP A 53 3.90 -5.09 0.77
N LYS A 54 4.40 -4.46 1.83
CA LYS A 54 5.81 -4.14 2.00
C LYS A 54 6.69 -5.40 1.98
N ARG A 55 6.30 -6.46 2.69
CA ARG A 55 7.00 -7.75 2.68
C ARG A 55 6.98 -8.38 1.29
N ALA A 56 5.84 -8.31 0.60
CA ALA A 56 5.72 -8.80 -0.77
C ALA A 56 6.69 -8.07 -1.71
N ASN A 57 6.77 -6.76 -1.58
CA ASN A 57 7.70 -5.95 -2.35
C ASN A 57 9.16 -6.32 -2.08
N THR A 58 9.55 -6.51 -0.82
CA THR A 58 10.90 -6.97 -0.45
C THR A 58 11.23 -8.34 -1.03
N VAL A 59 10.27 -9.27 -1.11
CA VAL A 59 10.48 -10.59 -1.72
C VAL A 59 10.63 -10.51 -3.24
N LEU A 60 9.91 -9.60 -3.88
CA LEU A 60 9.97 -9.40 -5.33
C LEU A 60 11.20 -8.59 -5.75
N HIS A 61 11.67 -7.68 -4.91
CA HIS A 61 12.79 -6.76 -5.16
C HIS A 61 13.80 -6.79 -4.00
N PRO A 62 14.53 -7.91 -3.81
CA PRO A 62 15.35 -8.13 -2.61
C PRO A 62 16.53 -7.16 -2.47
N ASN A 63 16.91 -6.49 -3.56
CA ASN A 63 18.04 -5.55 -3.57
C ASN A 63 17.61 -4.07 -3.49
N GLU A 64 16.33 -3.81 -3.34
CA GLU A 64 15.77 -2.47 -3.29
C GLU A 64 15.09 -2.23 -1.93
N PRO A 65 15.19 -1.03 -1.36
CA PRO A 65 14.39 -0.70 -0.20
C PRO A 65 12.90 -0.75 -0.59
N PRO A 66 12.02 -1.30 0.28
CA PRO A 66 10.60 -1.33 -0.03
C PRO A 66 10.08 0.10 -0.25
N PRO A 67 9.34 0.33 -1.33
CA PRO A 67 8.76 1.64 -1.58
C PRO A 67 7.77 2.01 -0.47
N PRO A 68 7.56 3.30 -0.24
CA PRO A 68 6.55 3.74 0.69
C PRO A 68 5.15 3.35 0.16
N ILE A 69 4.48 2.44 0.86
CA ILE A 69 3.15 1.93 0.53
C ILE A 69 2.24 2.14 1.73
N ALA A 70 1.00 2.52 1.50
CA ALA A 70 -0.02 2.61 2.54
C ALA A 70 -1.38 2.15 2.01
N ILE A 71 -2.08 1.35 2.82
CA ILE A 71 -3.41 0.83 2.50
C ILE A 71 -4.39 1.32 3.56
N TYR A 72 -5.51 1.85 3.09
CA TYR A 72 -6.63 2.32 3.91
C TYR A 72 -7.92 1.72 3.40
N ASP A 73 -8.99 1.80 4.18
CA ASP A 73 -10.34 1.59 3.69
C ASP A 73 -11.34 2.61 4.24
N THR A 74 -12.51 2.69 3.61
CA THR A 74 -13.60 3.55 4.02
C THR A 74 -14.95 2.96 3.60
N ASP A 75 -16.02 3.29 4.33
CA ASP A 75 -17.39 2.95 3.97
C ASP A 75 -17.91 3.75 2.78
N ALA A 76 -17.25 4.84 2.43
CA ALA A 76 -17.66 5.70 1.31
C ALA A 76 -17.70 4.91 -0.01
N PRO A 77 -18.70 5.15 -0.88
CA PRO A 77 -18.79 4.53 -2.19
C PRO A 77 -17.55 4.78 -3.05
N LEU A 78 -17.16 3.81 -3.88
CA LEU A 78 -16.00 3.87 -4.76
C LEU A 78 -15.97 5.17 -5.58
N ASP A 79 -17.08 5.53 -6.21
CA ASP A 79 -17.16 6.70 -7.08
C ASP A 79 -16.90 8.01 -6.31
N LYS A 80 -17.41 8.11 -5.07
CA LYS A 80 -17.18 9.29 -4.20
C LYS A 80 -15.70 9.44 -3.81
N VAL A 81 -15.03 8.33 -3.51
CA VAL A 81 -13.60 8.32 -3.20
C VAL A 81 -12.78 8.64 -4.44
N ALA A 82 -13.16 8.10 -5.60
CA ALA A 82 -12.52 8.38 -6.89
C ALA A 82 -12.60 9.86 -7.25
N ASP A 83 -13.78 10.47 -7.14
CA ASP A 83 -13.99 11.90 -7.41
C ASP A 83 -13.10 12.78 -6.51
N TYR A 84 -12.95 12.42 -5.24
CA TYR A 84 -12.07 13.13 -4.32
C TYR A 84 -10.61 13.15 -4.81
N TYR A 85 -10.07 11.99 -5.18
CA TYR A 85 -8.68 11.90 -5.64
C TYR A 85 -8.49 12.54 -7.01
N VAL A 86 -9.36 12.27 -7.96
CA VAL A 86 -9.30 12.85 -9.32
C VAL A 86 -9.32 14.38 -9.24
N LYS A 87 -10.20 14.94 -8.41
CA LYS A 87 -10.27 16.39 -8.17
C LYS A 87 -8.98 16.92 -7.50
N SER A 88 -8.48 16.22 -6.46
CA SER A 88 -7.27 16.65 -5.77
C SER A 88 -6.02 16.57 -6.65
N TYR A 89 -5.99 15.65 -7.64
CA TYR A 89 -4.90 15.49 -8.61
C TYR A 89 -5.05 16.42 -9.84
N GLY A 90 -6.21 17.06 -9.99
CA GLY A 90 -6.51 17.89 -11.14
C GLY A 90 -6.65 17.09 -12.44
N PHE A 91 -7.17 15.86 -12.36
CA PHE A 91 -7.50 15.00 -13.50
C PHE A 91 -8.97 15.13 -13.82
N GLY A 92 -9.56 15.89 -14.47
CA GLY A 92 -10.97 16.13 -14.83
C GLY A 92 -11.97 15.08 -14.33
N LYS A 93 -12.04 13.92 -14.98
CA LYS A 93 -12.99 12.83 -14.65
C LYS A 93 -12.30 11.46 -14.77
N VAL A 94 -12.86 10.47 -14.06
CA VAL A 94 -12.50 9.06 -14.27
C VAL A 94 -13.03 8.61 -15.62
N ALA A 95 -12.14 8.10 -16.48
CA ALA A 95 -12.54 7.55 -17.77
C ALA A 95 -13.28 6.22 -17.60
N PRO A 96 -14.15 5.83 -18.53
CA PRO A 96 -14.74 4.50 -18.56
C PRO A 96 -13.68 3.39 -18.59
N ASP A 97 -14.11 2.16 -18.37
CA ASP A 97 -13.22 0.99 -18.38
C ASP A 97 -12.44 0.89 -19.70
N ALA A 98 -11.12 1.05 -19.58
CA ALA A 98 -10.19 1.08 -20.72
C ALA A 98 -9.57 -0.30 -21.00
N THR A 99 -9.99 -1.36 -20.31
CA THR A 99 -9.39 -2.70 -20.42
C THR A 99 -9.47 -3.31 -21.82
N ASN A 100 -10.40 -2.86 -22.64
CA ASN A 100 -10.61 -3.38 -23.99
C ASN A 100 -9.88 -2.60 -25.09
N ASN A 101 -9.13 -1.54 -24.78
CA ASN A 101 -8.47 -0.71 -25.79
C ASN A 101 -6.95 -0.65 -25.57
N LEU A 102 -6.26 -1.73 -25.93
CA LEU A 102 -4.81 -1.89 -25.75
C LEU A 102 -3.95 -0.93 -26.59
N SER A 103 -4.55 -0.20 -27.55
CA SER A 103 -3.81 0.67 -28.47
C SER A 103 -3.89 2.16 -28.17
N ALA A 104 -4.74 2.58 -27.23
CA ALA A 104 -4.84 3.98 -26.82
C ALA A 104 -3.97 4.26 -25.59
N ALA A 105 -3.38 5.45 -25.52
CA ALA A 105 -2.74 5.91 -24.29
C ALA A 105 -3.74 5.84 -23.12
N LYS A 106 -3.35 5.19 -22.03
CA LYS A 106 -4.20 5.06 -20.85
C LYS A 106 -4.52 6.46 -20.29
N PRO A 107 -5.78 6.75 -20.00
CA PRO A 107 -6.13 7.99 -19.33
C PRO A 107 -5.55 8.00 -17.89
N PRO A 108 -5.25 9.19 -17.33
CA PRO A 108 -4.61 9.29 -16.01
C PRO A 108 -5.49 8.81 -14.85
N ALA A 109 -6.80 8.66 -15.07
CA ALA A 109 -7.72 8.02 -14.14
C ALA A 109 -8.77 7.24 -14.92
N TYR A 110 -8.95 5.95 -14.60
CA TYR A 110 -9.87 5.07 -15.32
C TYR A 110 -10.44 3.97 -14.43
N TYR A 111 -11.66 3.53 -14.78
CA TYR A 111 -12.27 2.35 -14.17
C TYR A 111 -11.67 1.07 -14.73
N ARG A 112 -11.63 0.05 -13.91
CA ARG A 112 -11.46 -1.35 -14.30
C ARG A 112 -12.38 -2.26 -13.48
N SER A 113 -12.64 -3.44 -13.99
CA SER A 113 -13.39 -4.48 -13.30
C SER A 113 -12.56 -5.76 -13.26
N GLY A 114 -12.80 -6.60 -12.26
CA GLY A 114 -12.11 -7.86 -12.12
C GLY A 114 -12.90 -8.87 -11.30
N ASP A 115 -12.28 -10.02 -11.11
CA ASP A 115 -12.81 -11.12 -10.32
C ASP A 115 -11.86 -11.42 -9.15
N LEU A 116 -12.39 -11.36 -7.92
CA LEU A 116 -11.59 -11.51 -6.70
C LEU A 116 -10.85 -12.84 -6.65
N GLN A 117 -11.51 -13.93 -7.04
CA GLN A 117 -10.89 -15.25 -6.97
C GLN A 117 -9.74 -15.40 -7.97
N SER A 118 -9.91 -14.86 -9.17
CA SER A 118 -8.88 -14.88 -10.20
C SER A 118 -7.64 -14.10 -9.77
N ASP A 119 -7.84 -12.92 -9.18
CA ASP A 119 -6.74 -12.07 -8.71
C ASP A 119 -5.99 -12.71 -7.53
N VAL A 120 -6.73 -13.27 -6.56
CA VAL A 120 -6.10 -13.96 -5.41
C VAL A 120 -5.35 -15.22 -5.87
N LYS A 121 -5.87 -15.97 -6.84
CA LYS A 121 -5.15 -17.09 -7.44
C LYS A 121 -3.84 -16.65 -8.11
N ALA A 122 -3.84 -15.52 -8.79
CA ALA A 122 -2.65 -15.00 -9.46
C ALA A 122 -1.51 -14.67 -8.47
N ILE A 123 -1.85 -14.20 -7.26
CA ILE A 123 -0.87 -13.87 -6.22
C ILE A 123 -0.59 -15.03 -5.24
N GLN A 124 -1.27 -16.16 -5.38
CA GLN A 124 -1.12 -17.31 -4.47
C GLN A 124 0.35 -17.77 -4.29
N PRO A 125 1.18 -17.88 -5.34
CA PRO A 125 2.57 -18.25 -5.17
C PRO A 125 3.36 -17.27 -4.31
N LEU A 126 3.03 -15.98 -4.37
CA LEU A 126 3.63 -14.96 -3.54
C LEU A 126 3.17 -15.07 -2.09
N LEU A 127 1.86 -15.29 -1.85
CA LEU A 127 1.32 -15.52 -0.50
C LEU A 127 1.99 -16.72 0.17
N GLN A 128 2.23 -17.81 -0.57
CA GLN A 128 2.96 -18.98 -0.06
C GLN A 128 4.39 -18.63 0.35
N LYS A 129 5.13 -17.87 -0.47
CA LYS A 129 6.49 -17.38 -0.13
C LYS A 129 6.49 -16.50 1.13
N LEU A 130 5.41 -15.80 1.38
CA LEU A 130 5.24 -14.93 2.55
C LEU A 130 4.73 -15.67 3.79
N ASN A 131 4.48 -17.00 3.68
CA ASN A 131 3.84 -17.82 4.71
C ASN A 131 2.45 -17.28 5.10
N VAL A 132 1.69 -16.76 4.14
CA VAL A 132 0.32 -16.32 4.32
C VAL A 132 -0.62 -17.39 3.80
N SER A 133 -1.43 -17.95 4.69
CA SER A 133 -2.47 -18.93 4.35
C SER A 133 -3.79 -18.19 4.16
N ALA A 134 -4.16 -17.95 2.91
CA ALA A 134 -5.46 -17.39 2.55
C ALA A 134 -6.38 -18.47 1.97
N ASP A 135 -7.62 -18.53 2.44
CA ASP A 135 -8.65 -19.40 1.88
C ASP A 135 -9.25 -18.76 0.61
N ILE A 136 -8.67 -19.12 -0.54
CA ILE A 136 -9.05 -18.58 -1.84
C ILE A 136 -10.52 -18.89 -2.21
N SER A 137 -11.09 -19.98 -1.67
CA SER A 137 -12.49 -20.34 -1.95
C SER A 137 -13.47 -19.26 -1.46
N LYS A 138 -13.05 -18.44 -0.50
CA LYS A 138 -13.83 -17.32 0.03
C LYS A 138 -13.68 -16.03 -0.77
N ALA A 139 -12.72 -15.95 -1.67
CA ALA A 139 -12.51 -14.79 -2.54
C ALA A 139 -13.51 -14.79 -3.71
N GLN A 140 -14.80 -14.73 -3.43
CA GLN A 140 -15.84 -14.82 -4.45
C GLN A 140 -16.40 -13.44 -4.80
N GLY A 141 -16.74 -13.25 -6.07
CA GLY A 141 -17.41 -12.07 -6.57
C GLY A 141 -16.55 -11.18 -7.44
N LYS A 142 -17.23 -10.28 -8.12
CA LYS A 142 -16.61 -9.26 -8.96
C LYS A 142 -16.37 -7.98 -8.15
N TYR A 143 -15.39 -7.20 -8.57
CA TYR A 143 -15.13 -5.89 -8.02
C TYR A 143 -15.06 -4.83 -9.12
N ARG A 144 -15.26 -3.58 -8.73
CA ARG A 144 -14.86 -2.41 -9.51
C ARG A 144 -13.65 -1.75 -8.87
N ALA A 145 -12.78 -1.24 -9.69
CA ALA A 145 -11.62 -0.49 -9.23
C ALA A 145 -11.45 0.80 -10.05
N VAL A 146 -10.69 1.72 -9.52
CA VAL A 146 -10.25 2.93 -10.19
C VAL A 146 -8.73 3.03 -10.03
N GLU A 147 -8.04 3.14 -11.15
CA GLU A 147 -6.61 3.43 -11.19
C GLU A 147 -6.43 4.92 -11.42
N ILE A 148 -5.61 5.56 -10.60
CA ILE A 148 -5.28 6.98 -10.68
C ILE A 148 -3.76 7.08 -10.71
N GLU A 149 -3.21 7.62 -11.80
CA GLU A 149 -1.77 7.74 -11.97
C GLU A 149 -1.15 8.73 -10.99
N SER A 150 0.13 8.52 -10.70
CA SER A 150 0.92 9.47 -9.95
C SER A 150 1.01 10.81 -10.68
N LYS A 151 1.04 11.91 -9.93
CA LYS A 151 1.21 13.24 -10.49
C LYS A 151 2.09 14.09 -9.58
N MET A 152 3.17 14.62 -10.12
CA MET A 152 4.17 15.37 -9.35
C MET A 152 4.72 14.51 -8.20
N ASN A 153 4.59 14.97 -6.94
CA ASN A 153 5.03 14.25 -5.75
C ASN A 153 3.90 13.45 -5.08
N ARG A 154 2.79 13.18 -5.81
CA ARG A 154 1.65 12.41 -5.30
C ARG A 154 1.74 10.98 -5.77
N PRO A 155 1.37 10.00 -4.94
CA PRO A 155 1.44 8.59 -5.29
C PRO A 155 0.40 8.23 -6.36
N ARG A 156 0.60 7.09 -6.97
CA ARG A 156 -0.48 6.38 -7.63
C ARG A 156 -1.50 5.92 -6.58
N VAL A 157 -2.79 6.02 -6.91
CA VAL A 157 -3.87 5.55 -6.05
C VAL A 157 -4.66 4.48 -6.79
N THR A 158 -4.78 3.30 -6.18
CA THR A 158 -5.68 2.26 -6.63
C THR A 158 -6.83 2.14 -5.64
N LEU A 159 -8.05 2.31 -6.12
CA LEU A 159 -9.28 2.11 -5.36
C LEU A 159 -9.94 0.81 -5.77
N GLN A 160 -10.48 0.06 -4.82
CA GLN A 160 -11.19 -1.19 -5.12
C GLN A 160 -12.37 -1.42 -4.18
N ARG A 161 -13.52 -1.85 -4.73
CA ARG A 161 -14.68 -2.26 -3.94
C ARG A 161 -15.48 -3.35 -4.67
N PRO A 162 -15.85 -4.45 -3.99
CA PRO A 162 -15.28 -4.91 -2.71
C PRO A 162 -13.82 -5.33 -2.87
N TYR A 163 -13.13 -5.59 -1.77
CA TYR A 163 -11.79 -6.18 -1.78
C TYR A 163 -11.74 -7.46 -0.95
N PHE A 164 -10.74 -8.30 -1.20
CA PHE A 164 -10.49 -9.50 -0.41
C PHE A 164 -9.34 -9.27 0.55
N ASP A 165 -9.61 -9.33 1.86
CA ASP A 165 -8.59 -9.29 2.89
C ASP A 165 -7.94 -10.68 3.03
N VAL A 166 -6.76 -10.84 2.45
CA VAL A 166 -6.01 -12.11 2.47
C VAL A 166 -5.55 -12.50 3.88
N THR A 167 -5.43 -11.55 4.79
CA THR A 167 -5.00 -11.81 6.18
C THR A 167 -6.13 -12.42 7.02
N ARG A 168 -7.38 -12.16 6.65
CA ARG A 168 -8.59 -12.65 7.31
C ARG A 168 -9.34 -13.67 6.47
N SER A 169 -8.95 -13.87 5.22
CA SER A 169 -9.67 -14.69 4.23
C SER A 169 -11.14 -14.28 4.10
N GLN A 170 -11.38 -12.99 3.92
CA GLN A 170 -12.73 -12.42 3.90
C GLN A 170 -12.90 -11.37 2.81
N VAL A 171 -14.05 -11.39 2.14
CA VAL A 171 -14.48 -10.29 1.27
C VAL A 171 -15.05 -9.16 2.12
N ILE A 172 -14.55 -7.96 1.91
CA ILE A 172 -14.95 -6.76 2.63
C ILE A 172 -15.63 -5.80 1.66
N ASP A 173 -16.89 -5.47 1.91
CA ASP A 173 -17.64 -4.48 1.10
C ASP A 173 -17.38 -3.06 1.58
N ARG A 174 -16.12 -2.63 1.47
CA ARG A 174 -15.63 -1.26 1.71
C ARG A 174 -14.76 -0.85 0.55
N THR A 175 -14.53 0.45 0.40
CA THR A 175 -13.58 0.95 -0.60
C THR A 175 -12.18 0.93 -0.03
N MET A 176 -11.34 0.02 -0.52
CA MET A 176 -9.91 -0.02 -0.25
C MET A 176 -9.21 1.09 -1.05
N ILE A 177 -8.20 1.71 -0.44
CA ILE A 177 -7.38 2.77 -0.99
C ILE A 177 -5.93 2.34 -0.85
N LEU A 178 -5.31 1.90 -1.93
CA LEU A 178 -3.88 1.59 -1.99
C LEU A 178 -3.13 2.79 -2.56
N MET A 179 -2.15 3.26 -1.83
CA MET A 179 -1.26 4.34 -2.24
C MET A 179 0.16 3.79 -2.41
N ALA A 180 0.74 3.97 -3.59
CA ALA A 180 2.09 3.53 -3.94
C ALA A 180 2.78 4.56 -4.85
N PRO A 181 4.12 4.61 -4.93
CA PRO A 181 4.87 5.49 -5.83
C PRO A 181 4.46 5.37 -7.29
#